data_68ebaee5f0fd3d898fe3d09cb390ae6f
#
_entry.id   68ebaee5f0fd3d898fe3d09cb390ae6f
#
_cell.length_a   1.000
_cell.length_b   1.000
_cell.length_c   1.000
_cell.angle_alpha   90.00
_cell.angle_beta   90.00
_cell.angle_gamma   90.00
#
_symmetry.space_group_name_H-M   'P 1'
#
loop_
_entity.id
_entity.type
_entity.pdbx_description
1 polymer ?
#
loop_
_entity_poly.entity_id
_entity_poly.type
_entity_poly.pdbx_seq_one_letter_code
_entity_poly.pdbx_strand_id
1 'polypeptide(L)'
;MPVLVLRGATGKPVTQYLEEKIWQRIGTENNATWILDVSGQETGHGLISASLRDWARLGRLLANDRNWEGQVIPKKWIFDATTVHEEFFAPGKLYRDHPEFDLGYGYLTWIILPGPERRMLAMMGTRGQIVVIDPKTKLVMVQTAVRKNFVEPWTEVFALWRGVLRAFGQN
;
A
#
# COMPACT_ATOMS: atom_id res chain seq x y z
N MET A 1 -14.63 5.46 8.19
CA MET A 1 -15.28 4.32 8.91
C MET A 1 -14.27 3.36 9.57
N PRO A 2 -13.23 2.78 8.92
CA PRO A 2 -12.31 1.83 9.58
C PRO A 2 -11.61 2.39 10.83
N VAL A 3 -11.24 3.67 10.82
CA VAL A 3 -10.59 4.36 11.95
C VAL A 3 -11.46 4.35 13.20
N LEU A 4 -12.76 4.66 13.05
CA LEU A 4 -13.70 4.67 14.19
C LEU A 4 -13.90 3.27 14.78
N VAL A 5 -13.97 2.25 13.91
CA VAL A 5 -14.08 0.85 14.34
C VAL A 5 -12.84 0.43 15.10
N LEU A 6 -11.64 0.72 14.58
CA LEU A 6 -10.39 0.39 15.23
C LEU A 6 -10.25 1.09 16.60
N ARG A 7 -10.58 2.37 16.65
CA ARG A 7 -10.58 3.15 17.89
C ARG A 7 -11.57 2.60 18.92
N GLY A 8 -12.78 2.26 18.49
CA GLY A 8 -13.78 1.62 19.35
C GLY A 8 -13.33 0.26 19.90
N ALA A 9 -12.69 -0.56 19.05
CA ALA A 9 -12.23 -1.88 19.43
C ALA A 9 -10.97 -1.87 20.33
N THR A 10 -10.11 -0.86 20.20
CA THR A 10 -8.81 -0.81 20.89
C THR A 10 -8.76 0.18 22.05
N GLY A 11 -9.70 1.13 22.10
CA GLY A 11 -9.69 2.25 23.03
C GLY A 11 -8.57 3.27 22.77
N LYS A 12 -7.83 3.16 21.67
CA LYS A 12 -6.65 3.98 21.35
C LYS A 12 -6.86 4.81 20.09
N PRO A 13 -6.22 6.02 20.00
CA PRO A 13 -6.03 6.69 18.72
C PRO A 13 -5.34 5.78 17.71
N VAL A 14 -5.71 5.89 16.43
CA VAL A 14 -5.14 5.02 15.39
C VAL A 14 -3.66 5.29 15.18
N THR A 15 -3.21 6.53 15.30
CA THR A 15 -1.80 6.91 15.31
C THR A 15 -1.01 6.17 16.37
N GLN A 16 -1.49 6.15 17.61
CA GLN A 16 -0.83 5.40 18.69
C GLN A 16 -0.82 3.91 18.42
N TYR A 17 -1.92 3.35 17.93
CA TYR A 17 -2.00 1.93 17.62
C TYR A 17 -1.06 1.54 16.47
N LEU A 18 -0.99 2.35 15.41
CA LEU A 18 -0.06 2.17 14.30
C LEU A 18 1.40 2.23 14.78
N GLU A 19 1.72 3.21 15.61
CA GLU A 19 3.05 3.38 16.19
C GLU A 19 3.50 2.13 16.95
N GLU A 20 2.71 1.69 17.91
CA GLU A 20 3.03 0.54 18.77
C GLU A 20 3.10 -0.79 18.01
N LYS A 21 2.22 -0.99 17.05
CA LYS A 21 2.07 -2.29 16.37
C LYS A 21 2.93 -2.45 15.14
N ILE A 22 3.23 -1.36 14.44
CA ILE A 22 3.92 -1.41 13.16
C ILE A 22 5.12 -0.47 13.15
N TRP A 23 4.90 0.84 13.34
CA TRP A 23 5.88 1.86 13.03
C TRP A 23 7.21 1.67 13.77
N GLN A 24 7.17 1.52 15.08
CA GLN A 24 8.36 1.26 15.89
C GLN A 24 9.03 -0.09 15.57
N ARG A 25 8.23 -1.08 15.17
CA ARG A 25 8.73 -2.44 14.92
C ARG A 25 9.46 -2.59 13.59
N ILE A 26 9.24 -1.71 12.63
CA ILE A 26 9.87 -1.79 11.31
C ILE A 26 11.11 -0.93 11.19
N GLY A 27 11.61 -0.38 12.29
CA GLY A 27 12.84 0.40 12.35
C GLY A 27 12.77 1.72 11.59
N THR A 28 11.65 2.43 11.68
CA THR A 28 11.50 3.75 11.08
C THR A 28 12.49 4.75 11.69
N GLU A 29 13.01 5.64 10.84
CA GLU A 29 14.01 6.63 11.24
C GLU A 29 13.38 7.95 11.69
N ASN A 30 12.16 8.22 11.20
CA ASN A 30 11.48 9.49 11.43
C ASN A 30 10.05 9.29 11.92
N ASN A 31 9.55 10.32 12.59
CA ASN A 31 8.14 10.39 12.90
C ASN A 31 7.31 10.57 11.62
N ALA A 32 6.17 9.91 11.58
CA ALA A 32 5.13 10.22 10.61
C ALA A 32 4.13 11.21 11.21
N THR A 33 3.45 11.96 10.36
CA THR A 33 2.36 12.84 10.77
C THR A 33 1.06 12.40 10.10
N TRP A 34 -0.04 12.54 10.82
CA TRP A 34 -1.37 12.24 10.31
C TRP A 34 -2.29 13.43 10.54
N ILE A 35 -2.98 13.87 9.49
CA ILE A 35 -3.91 15.01 9.61
C ILE A 35 -5.16 14.56 10.34
N LEU A 36 -5.56 15.39 11.28
CA LEU A 36 -6.80 15.23 12.03
C LEU A 36 -7.93 16.01 11.36
N ASP A 37 -9.15 15.53 11.51
CA ASP A 37 -10.34 16.28 11.15
C ASP A 37 -10.69 17.36 12.19
N VAL A 38 -11.77 18.08 11.95
CA VAL A 38 -12.22 19.17 12.85
C VAL A 38 -12.62 18.68 14.24
N SER A 39 -12.85 17.39 14.43
CA SER A 39 -13.15 16.76 15.72
C SER A 39 -11.90 16.22 16.43
N GLY A 40 -10.72 16.40 15.84
CA GLY A 40 -9.46 15.91 16.39
C GLY A 40 -9.25 14.40 16.17
N GLN A 41 -9.91 13.80 15.18
CA GLN A 41 -9.73 12.40 14.83
C GLN A 41 -8.92 12.25 13.56
N GLU A 42 -8.15 11.17 13.47
CA GLU A 42 -7.37 10.84 12.27
C GLU A 42 -8.29 10.62 11.06
N THR A 43 -7.93 11.22 9.92
CA THR A 43 -8.64 11.04 8.67
C THR A 43 -8.39 9.64 8.12
N GLY A 44 -9.40 8.77 8.15
CA GLY A 44 -9.24 7.33 7.85
C GLY A 44 -9.06 6.98 6.37
N HIS A 45 -9.02 7.96 5.47
CA HIS A 45 -8.90 7.75 4.03
C HIS A 45 -7.52 8.13 3.47
N GLY A 46 -6.59 8.54 4.33
CA GLY A 46 -5.26 8.97 3.91
C GLY A 46 -4.69 10.08 4.77
N LEU A 47 -3.88 10.95 4.14
CA LEU A 47 -3.27 12.13 4.75
C LEU A 47 -2.22 11.79 5.83
N ILE A 48 -1.53 10.66 5.65
CA ILE A 48 -0.33 10.32 6.40
C ILE A 48 0.88 10.81 5.60
N SER A 49 1.79 11.51 6.27
CA SER A 49 3.08 11.93 5.71
C SER A 49 4.21 11.24 6.46
N ALA A 50 5.11 10.62 5.71
CA ALA A 50 6.32 10.01 6.23
C ALA A 50 7.48 10.17 5.24
N SER A 51 8.70 9.88 5.67
CA SER A 51 9.85 9.90 4.76
C SER A 51 9.74 8.79 3.71
N LEU A 52 10.37 8.98 2.53
CA LEU A 52 10.45 7.94 1.49
C LEU A 52 11.02 6.64 2.04
N ARG A 53 12.05 6.73 2.89
CA ARG A 53 12.69 5.57 3.49
C ARG A 53 11.78 4.82 4.45
N ASP A 54 10.95 5.53 5.20
CA ASP A 54 10.02 4.90 6.13
C ASP A 54 8.83 4.26 5.41
N TRP A 55 8.36 4.86 4.32
CA TRP A 55 7.44 4.20 3.39
C TRP A 55 8.05 2.94 2.77
N ALA A 56 9.34 2.98 2.41
CA ALA A 56 10.04 1.79 1.90
C ALA A 56 10.19 0.70 2.97
N ARG A 57 10.36 1.05 4.25
CA ARG A 57 10.37 0.07 5.35
C ARG A 57 9.02 -0.62 5.52
N LEU A 58 7.93 0.14 5.42
CA LEU A 58 6.60 -0.46 5.41
C LEU A 58 6.40 -1.38 4.20
N GLY A 59 6.83 -0.95 3.01
CA GLY A 59 6.84 -1.79 1.82
C GLY A 59 7.69 -3.06 2.00
N ARG A 60 8.87 -2.94 2.59
CA ARG A 60 9.76 -4.07 2.90
C ARG A 60 9.14 -5.07 3.88
N LEU A 61 8.40 -4.59 4.90
CA LEU A 61 7.63 -5.46 5.78
C LEU A 61 6.66 -6.34 4.98
N LEU A 62 5.94 -5.74 4.03
CA LEU A 62 4.97 -6.45 3.19
C LEU A 62 5.65 -7.36 2.15
N ALA A 63 6.82 -6.96 1.61
CA ALA A 63 7.61 -7.73 0.67
C ALA A 63 8.23 -9.00 1.30
N ASN A 64 8.60 -8.94 2.58
CA ASN A 64 9.28 -10.03 3.29
C ASN A 64 8.34 -10.91 4.11
N ASP A 65 7.13 -11.13 3.63
CA ASP A 65 6.13 -11.92 4.32
C ASP A 65 5.89 -11.45 5.76
N ARG A 66 6.10 -10.13 6.00
CA ARG A 66 5.71 -9.47 7.23
C ARG A 66 6.61 -9.70 8.43
N ASN A 67 7.78 -10.29 8.20
CA ASN A 67 8.77 -10.50 9.24
C ASN A 67 9.80 -9.40 9.26
N TRP A 68 9.82 -8.68 10.36
CA TRP A 68 10.93 -7.84 10.78
C TRP A 68 11.20 -8.23 12.23
N GLU A 69 12.26 -8.97 12.47
CA GLU A 69 12.59 -9.48 13.83
C GLU A 69 11.39 -10.10 14.57
N GLY A 70 10.54 -10.84 13.84
CA GLY A 70 9.29 -11.43 14.32
C GLY A 70 8.08 -11.07 13.45
N GLN A 71 7.00 -11.83 13.60
CA GLN A 71 5.79 -11.62 12.83
C GLN A 71 5.05 -10.36 13.29
N VAL A 72 5.06 -9.30 12.48
CA VAL A 72 4.36 -8.04 12.75
C VAL A 72 2.90 -8.11 12.31
N ILE A 73 2.64 -8.67 11.13
CA ILE A 73 1.30 -8.82 10.56
C ILE A 73 1.02 -10.31 10.28
N PRO A 74 -0.15 -10.87 10.66
CA PRO A 74 -0.48 -12.26 10.39
C PRO A 74 -0.46 -12.62 8.91
N LYS A 75 0.14 -13.76 8.57
CA LYS A 75 0.27 -14.23 7.17
C LYS A 75 -1.07 -14.36 6.46
N LYS A 76 -2.04 -14.92 7.14
CA LYS A 76 -3.38 -15.10 6.62
C LYS A 76 -4.03 -13.77 6.26
N TRP A 77 -3.85 -12.73 7.10
CA TRP A 77 -4.45 -11.43 6.86
C TRP A 77 -3.92 -10.78 5.56
N ILE A 78 -2.60 -10.84 5.32
CA ILE A 78 -2.04 -10.31 4.07
C ILE A 78 -2.54 -11.10 2.87
N PHE A 79 -2.64 -12.42 2.99
CA PHE A 79 -3.18 -13.24 1.93
C PHE A 79 -4.61 -12.81 1.58
N ASP A 80 -5.45 -12.65 2.60
CA ASP A 80 -6.83 -12.20 2.43
C ASP A 80 -6.88 -10.77 1.87
N ALA A 81 -6.08 -9.85 2.40
CA ALA A 81 -6.03 -8.46 1.96
C ALA A 81 -5.56 -8.29 0.50
N THR A 82 -4.78 -9.23 -0.01
CA THR A 82 -4.28 -9.24 -1.40
C THR A 82 -5.01 -10.24 -2.29
N THR A 83 -6.17 -10.70 -1.88
CA THR A 83 -7.06 -11.56 -2.67
C THR A 83 -8.27 -10.74 -3.12
N VAL A 84 -8.69 -10.94 -4.37
CA VAL A 84 -9.95 -10.40 -4.88
C VAL A 84 -11.08 -11.28 -4.37
N HIS A 85 -11.96 -10.71 -3.56
CA HIS A 85 -13.08 -11.45 -2.96
C HIS A 85 -14.38 -11.35 -3.74
N GLU A 86 -14.53 -10.26 -4.53
CA GLU A 86 -15.75 -10.00 -5.30
C GLU A 86 -15.39 -9.78 -6.78
N GLU A 87 -16.17 -10.32 -7.67
CA GLU A 87 -15.91 -10.27 -9.12
C GLU A 87 -15.73 -8.84 -9.66
N PHE A 88 -16.49 -7.88 -9.16
CA PHE A 88 -16.38 -6.49 -9.61
C PHE A 88 -15.09 -5.80 -9.16
N PHE A 89 -14.36 -6.36 -8.19
CA PHE A 89 -13.02 -5.92 -7.81
C PHE A 89 -11.90 -6.65 -8.57
N ALA A 90 -12.26 -7.55 -9.49
CA ALA A 90 -11.27 -8.23 -10.31
C ALA A 90 -10.59 -7.25 -11.29
N PRO A 91 -9.38 -7.56 -11.73
CA PRO A 91 -8.68 -6.81 -12.75
C PRO A 91 -9.54 -6.60 -14.01
N GLY A 92 -9.43 -5.42 -14.62
CA GLY A 92 -10.24 -5.03 -15.78
C GLY A 92 -11.71 -4.73 -15.49
N LYS A 93 -12.18 -4.88 -14.25
CA LYS A 93 -13.56 -4.58 -13.87
C LYS A 93 -13.74 -3.21 -13.20
N LEU A 94 -12.76 -2.76 -12.42
CA LEU A 94 -12.82 -1.49 -11.70
C LEU A 94 -12.73 -0.27 -12.63
N TYR A 95 -11.88 -0.34 -13.64
CA TYR A 95 -11.60 0.76 -14.57
C TYR A 95 -11.90 0.31 -16.00
N ARG A 96 -13.16 0.06 -16.32
CA ARG A 96 -13.58 -0.46 -17.64
C ARG A 96 -13.19 0.46 -18.79
N ASP A 97 -13.17 1.76 -18.54
CA ASP A 97 -12.82 2.78 -19.53
C ASP A 97 -11.30 3.01 -19.63
N HIS A 98 -10.53 2.31 -18.81
CA HIS A 98 -9.07 2.43 -18.70
C HIS A 98 -8.42 1.03 -18.65
N PRO A 99 -8.44 0.27 -19.76
CA PRO A 99 -7.93 -1.10 -19.80
C PRO A 99 -6.41 -1.20 -19.55
N GLU A 100 -5.69 -0.09 -19.63
CA GLU A 100 -4.30 0.00 -19.20
C GLU A 100 -4.09 -0.16 -17.69
N PHE A 101 -5.17 -0.02 -16.90
CA PHE A 101 -5.18 -0.26 -15.47
C PHE A 101 -5.83 -1.60 -15.15
N ASP A 102 -5.09 -2.67 -15.41
CA ASP A 102 -5.51 -4.01 -15.03
C ASP A 102 -5.25 -4.26 -13.53
N LEU A 103 -5.98 -3.50 -12.70
CA LEU A 103 -5.86 -3.52 -11.24
C LEU A 103 -7.03 -4.24 -10.61
N GLY A 104 -6.72 -5.11 -9.65
CA GLY A 104 -7.68 -5.65 -8.72
C GLY A 104 -7.66 -4.89 -7.39
N TYR A 105 -8.62 -5.18 -6.52
CA TYR A 105 -8.73 -4.59 -5.20
C TYR A 105 -9.10 -5.64 -4.15
N GLY A 106 -8.35 -5.65 -3.07
CA GLY A 106 -8.62 -6.47 -1.90
C GLY A 106 -9.06 -5.63 -0.70
N TYR A 107 -8.62 -5.97 0.51
CA TYR A 107 -8.92 -5.18 1.70
C TYR A 107 -8.07 -3.90 1.71
N LEU A 108 -8.61 -2.80 1.19
CA LEU A 108 -7.95 -1.49 1.06
C LEU A 108 -6.56 -1.57 0.39
N THR A 109 -6.36 -2.57 -0.45
CA THR A 109 -5.08 -2.85 -1.10
C THR A 109 -5.29 -3.01 -2.60
N TRP A 110 -4.56 -2.25 -3.39
CA TRP A 110 -4.52 -2.43 -4.84
C TRP A 110 -3.68 -3.65 -5.19
N ILE A 111 -4.20 -4.45 -6.10
CA ILE A 111 -3.54 -5.66 -6.58
C ILE A 111 -3.10 -5.42 -8.02
N ILE A 112 -1.78 -5.45 -8.24
CA ILE A 112 -1.17 -5.31 -9.55
C ILE A 112 -0.91 -6.71 -10.08
N LEU A 113 -1.50 -7.07 -11.21
CA LEU A 113 -1.35 -8.42 -11.76
C LEU A 113 -0.48 -8.43 -13.02
N PRO A 114 0.70 -9.02 -12.97
CA PRO A 114 1.29 -9.63 -14.16
C PRO A 114 0.95 -11.12 -14.33
N GLY A 115 0.13 -11.71 -13.46
CA GLY A 115 -0.30 -13.12 -13.57
C GLY A 115 -0.82 -13.72 -12.26
N PRO A 116 -1.50 -14.88 -12.32
CA PRO A 116 -2.16 -15.47 -11.16
C PRO A 116 -1.20 -15.94 -10.04
N GLU A 117 0.05 -16.18 -10.37
CA GLU A 117 1.08 -16.67 -9.43
C GLU A 117 1.91 -15.55 -8.79
N ARG A 118 1.76 -14.31 -9.26
CA ARG A 118 2.56 -13.18 -8.79
C ARG A 118 1.67 -12.13 -8.17
N ARG A 119 1.72 -12.03 -6.85
CA ARG A 119 0.93 -11.10 -6.07
C ARG A 119 1.69 -9.81 -5.83
N MET A 120 1.75 -8.95 -6.83
CA MET A 120 2.19 -7.58 -6.59
C MET A 120 1.04 -6.78 -6.00
N LEU A 121 1.36 -5.91 -5.07
CA LEU A 121 0.40 -5.03 -4.43
C LEU A 121 0.91 -3.59 -4.43
N ALA A 122 -0.02 -2.65 -4.28
CA ALA A 122 0.31 -1.25 -4.16
C ALA A 122 -0.54 -0.54 -3.11
N MET A 123 0.08 0.42 -2.45
CA MET A 123 -0.60 1.49 -1.74
C MET A 123 -0.57 2.71 -2.66
N MET A 124 -1.75 3.14 -3.11
CA MET A 124 -1.87 4.23 -4.09
C MET A 124 -2.62 5.39 -3.47
N GLY A 125 -2.01 6.55 -3.50
CA GLY A 125 -2.59 7.80 -3.05
C GLY A 125 -2.79 8.78 -4.19
N THR A 126 -3.62 9.78 -3.96
CA THR A 126 -3.91 10.84 -4.95
C THR A 126 -2.64 11.55 -5.40
N ARG A 127 -2.63 12.04 -6.63
CA ARG A 127 -1.56 12.86 -7.21
C ARG A 127 -0.21 12.14 -7.40
N GLY A 128 -0.21 10.79 -7.47
CA GLY A 128 0.99 10.03 -7.80
C GLY A 128 1.83 9.57 -6.61
N GLN A 129 1.23 9.52 -5.40
CA GLN A 129 1.84 8.84 -4.26
C GLN A 129 1.68 7.34 -4.46
N ILE A 130 2.77 6.58 -4.42
CA ILE A 130 2.66 5.12 -4.56
C ILE A 130 3.79 4.39 -3.84
N VAL A 131 3.43 3.25 -3.25
CA VAL A 131 4.37 2.21 -2.85
C VAL A 131 3.98 0.96 -3.60
N VAL A 132 4.84 0.49 -4.50
CA VAL A 132 4.66 -0.77 -5.23
C VAL A 132 5.52 -1.83 -4.59
N ILE A 133 4.96 -3.02 -4.40
CA ILE A 133 5.57 -4.10 -3.65
C ILE A 133 5.42 -5.39 -4.44
N ASP A 134 6.54 -6.06 -4.69
CA ASP A 134 6.58 -7.42 -5.24
C ASP A 134 7.13 -8.40 -4.20
N PRO A 135 6.27 -9.17 -3.53
CA PRO A 135 6.71 -10.15 -2.54
C PRO A 135 7.58 -11.27 -3.11
N LYS A 136 7.43 -11.60 -4.40
CA LYS A 136 8.22 -12.66 -5.04
C LYS A 136 9.69 -12.27 -5.18
N THR A 137 9.96 -11.05 -5.64
CA THR A 137 11.32 -10.57 -5.87
C THR A 137 11.89 -9.76 -4.70
N LYS A 138 11.07 -9.46 -3.70
CA LYS A 138 11.39 -8.59 -2.57
C LYS A 138 11.68 -7.13 -2.98
N LEU A 139 11.26 -6.74 -4.17
CA LEU A 139 11.40 -5.37 -4.65
C LEU A 139 10.31 -4.47 -4.08
N VAL A 140 10.71 -3.27 -3.72
CA VAL A 140 9.83 -2.19 -3.28
C VAL A 140 10.21 -0.92 -4.02
N MET A 141 9.24 -0.25 -4.60
CA MET A 141 9.41 1.08 -5.18
C MET A 141 8.51 2.07 -4.46
N VAL A 142 9.07 3.18 -4.03
CA VAL A 142 8.33 4.29 -3.41
C VAL A 142 8.49 5.53 -4.26
N GLN A 143 7.37 6.16 -4.57
CA GLN A 143 7.34 7.46 -5.22
C GLN A 143 6.42 8.41 -4.46
N THR A 144 6.89 9.64 -4.27
CA THR A 144 6.05 10.77 -3.89
C THR A 144 6.04 11.77 -5.04
N ALA A 145 4.87 12.32 -5.35
CA ALA A 145 4.70 13.30 -6.41
C ALA A 145 3.57 14.26 -6.08
N VAL A 146 3.57 15.43 -6.73
CA VAL A 146 2.45 16.38 -6.73
C VAL A 146 2.07 16.62 -8.17
N ARG A 147 1.16 15.83 -8.71
CA ARG A 147 0.72 15.91 -10.11
C ARG A 147 -0.67 16.55 -10.22
N LYS A 148 -0.89 17.23 -11.34
CA LYS A 148 -2.16 17.94 -11.58
C LYS A 148 -3.30 16.98 -11.94
N ASN A 149 -3.03 15.93 -12.71
CA ASN A 149 -4.03 15.00 -13.24
C ASN A 149 -4.07 13.68 -12.44
N PHE A 150 -5.26 13.08 -12.37
CA PHE A 150 -5.51 11.88 -11.58
C PHE A 150 -5.11 10.57 -12.28
N VAL A 151 -5.24 10.50 -13.60
CA VAL A 151 -5.12 9.26 -14.39
C VAL A 151 -3.74 9.09 -15.03
N GLU A 152 -3.18 10.14 -15.65
CA GLU A 152 -1.87 10.08 -16.29
C GLU A 152 -0.70 9.61 -15.41
N PRO A 153 -0.67 9.89 -14.09
CA PRO A 153 0.43 9.46 -13.23
C PRO A 153 0.66 7.96 -13.19
N TRP A 154 -0.41 7.18 -13.33
CA TRP A 154 -0.33 5.73 -13.15
C TRP A 154 0.35 5.03 -14.32
N THR A 155 0.09 5.45 -15.54
CA THR A 155 0.73 4.90 -16.74
C THR A 155 2.25 5.03 -16.67
N GLU A 156 2.74 6.21 -16.30
CA GLU A 156 4.18 6.45 -16.15
C GLU A 156 4.79 5.64 -15.01
N VAL A 157 4.13 5.60 -13.85
CA VAL A 157 4.60 4.84 -12.68
C VAL A 157 4.70 3.36 -13.00
N PHE A 158 3.69 2.79 -13.67
CA PHE A 158 3.74 1.39 -14.05
C PHE A 158 4.74 1.10 -15.18
N ALA A 159 5.00 2.07 -16.06
CA ALA A 159 6.08 1.95 -17.04
C ALA A 159 7.45 1.94 -16.34
N LEU A 160 7.65 2.82 -15.37
CA LEU A 160 8.86 2.84 -14.53
C LEU A 160 9.02 1.53 -13.75
N TRP A 161 7.94 1.06 -13.12
CA TRP A 161 7.96 -0.21 -12.39
C TRP A 161 8.35 -1.40 -13.28
N ARG A 162 7.78 -1.50 -14.50
CA ARG A 162 8.20 -2.52 -15.48
C ARG A 162 9.67 -2.38 -15.86
N GLY A 163 10.19 -1.15 -15.96
CA GLY A 163 11.62 -0.89 -16.17
C GLY A 163 12.49 -1.41 -15.02
N VAL A 164 12.06 -1.18 -13.78
CA VAL A 164 12.74 -1.68 -12.58
C VAL A 164 12.77 -3.22 -12.60
N LEU A 165 11.63 -3.87 -12.83
CA LEU A 165 11.56 -5.32 -12.90
C LEU A 165 12.53 -5.90 -13.94
N ARG A 166 12.58 -5.34 -15.15
CA ARG A 166 13.52 -5.77 -16.20
C ARG A 166 14.97 -5.58 -15.79
N ALA A 167 15.31 -4.44 -15.16
CA ALA A 167 16.66 -4.16 -14.70
C ALA A 167 17.15 -5.16 -13.65
N PHE A 168 16.25 -5.76 -12.89
CA PHE A 168 16.55 -6.81 -11.91
C PHE A 168 16.29 -8.24 -12.45
N GLY A 169 16.17 -8.41 -13.79
CA GLY A 169 16.00 -9.71 -14.43
C GLY A 169 14.65 -10.38 -14.14
N GLN A 170 13.62 -9.59 -13.85
CA GLN A 170 12.28 -10.04 -13.48
C GLN A 170 11.30 -9.72 -14.62
N ASN A 171 11.16 -10.61 -15.59
CA ASN A 171 10.21 -10.50 -16.72
C ASN A 171 8.83 -11.04 -16.33
#